data_7daba6498b5fda11ef4d4fe8d6207e43
#
_entry.id   7daba6498b5fda11ef4d4fe8d6207e43
#
_cell.length_a   1.000
_cell.length_b   1.000
_cell.length_c   1.000
_cell.angle_alpha   90.00
_cell.angle_beta   90.00
_cell.angle_gamma   90.00
#
_symmetry.space_group_name_H-M   'P 1'
#
loop_
_entity.id
_entity.type
_entity.pdbx_description
1 polymer ?
#
loop_
_entity_poly.entity_id
_entity_poly.type
_entity_poly.pdbx_seq_one_letter_code
_entity_poly.pdbx_strand_id
1 'polypeptide(L)'
;MNTFRQDSLAGIVVFLVALPLCLGIAQASGLPPFVGLLTGIIGGLVVTALSPSRFAVSGPAAGLVTIVVAAIESLGSFSLFLMALVLAGVLQLLFGILRAGRFISLVPASVIKGMLAAIGILLIMQQIPVTLGTAEETGLAEVVQGNAAFSVTAFAVAAGGLLVLWLWGSPLIRRVKSLRWIPGPLIAVLLGCVTTLLLTHFAPQQLAALPRITLPAFGSLGDLLGELESPVWNAWRNPSVWVVAVTLALVASLETLLSQEALKKLRPQNPPPSPNREMVAQGVGNLLSGVLGAMPITAVIVRSSVNVSNGAQSKLSIFIHGVLLLICGLWFSGLLTLIPLASLAAVLLYTGYKLATPRLFIEQFRQGAAQYVPFLATIGGIIAFGMLAGIGIGLATQMAFSLWRSHRHSLQLARYDDHYVLRIQQNLTFMHNPHLLALLAKIPEKSVVIVEHDSVGYLDPDVRAVLDDFAENAPQRGIRLNQWPLASR
;
A
#
# COMPACT_ATOMS: atom_id res chain seq x y z
N MET A 1 30.38 14.02 -14.36
CA MET A 1 30.76 14.11 -12.92
C MET A 1 29.63 14.54 -12.01
N ASN A 2 28.74 15.43 -12.44
CA ASN A 2 27.63 15.90 -11.56
C ASN A 2 26.60 14.82 -11.21
N THR A 3 26.27 13.90 -12.14
CA THR A 3 25.30 12.82 -11.91
C THR A 3 25.77 11.81 -10.86
N PHE A 4 27.02 11.37 -10.91
CA PHE A 4 27.60 10.45 -9.94
C PHE A 4 27.52 11.02 -8.50
N ARG A 5 27.90 12.29 -8.33
CA ARG A 5 27.85 12.96 -7.02
C ARG A 5 26.42 13.08 -6.51
N GLN A 6 25.45 13.39 -7.38
CA GLN A 6 24.04 13.49 -7.01
C GLN A 6 23.46 12.12 -6.61
N ASP A 7 23.77 11.08 -7.38
CA ASP A 7 23.31 9.74 -7.08
C ASP A 7 23.94 9.19 -5.80
N SER A 8 25.24 9.46 -5.56
CA SER A 8 25.91 9.04 -4.32
C SER A 8 25.29 9.70 -3.08
N LEU A 9 25.06 11.01 -3.13
CA LEU A 9 24.41 11.72 -2.03
C LEU A 9 22.98 11.21 -1.80
N ALA A 10 22.19 11.05 -2.87
CA ALA A 10 20.83 10.51 -2.77
C ALA A 10 20.84 9.08 -2.19
N GLY A 11 21.77 8.22 -2.65
CA GLY A 11 21.91 6.85 -2.15
C GLY A 11 22.24 6.77 -0.66
N ILE A 12 23.17 7.63 -0.19
CA ILE A 12 23.49 7.73 1.25
C ILE A 12 22.26 8.15 2.05
N VAL A 13 21.52 9.18 1.61
CA VAL A 13 20.32 9.63 2.32
C VAL A 13 19.23 8.55 2.32
N VAL A 14 19.04 7.84 1.20
CA VAL A 14 18.11 6.70 1.14
C VAL A 14 18.53 5.60 2.10
N PHE A 15 19.82 5.25 2.17
CA PHE A 15 20.36 4.29 3.13
C PHE A 15 20.04 4.67 4.58
N LEU A 16 20.28 5.94 4.96
CA LEU A 16 20.04 6.43 6.31
C LEU A 16 18.55 6.41 6.72
N VAL A 17 17.64 6.55 5.76
CA VAL A 17 16.19 6.38 5.98
C VAL A 17 15.79 4.91 6.01
N ALA A 18 16.38 4.12 5.12
CA ALA A 18 15.97 2.73 4.93
C ALA A 18 16.46 1.81 6.04
N LEU A 19 17.63 2.08 6.60
CA LEU A 19 18.22 1.25 7.65
C LEU A 19 17.25 1.05 8.85
N PRO A 20 16.78 2.11 9.54
CA PRO A 20 15.83 1.93 10.63
C PRO A 20 14.49 1.34 10.18
N LEU A 21 14.03 1.65 8.95
CA LEU A 21 12.78 1.09 8.43
C LEU A 21 12.92 -0.41 8.11
N CYS A 22 14.06 -0.88 7.59
CA CYS A 22 14.30 -2.30 7.35
C CYS A 22 14.26 -3.09 8.66
N LEU A 23 14.99 -2.62 9.67
CA LEU A 23 15.06 -3.23 10.98
C LEU A 23 13.70 -3.23 11.67
N GLY A 24 13.02 -2.07 11.68
CA GLY A 24 11.73 -1.90 12.35
C GLY A 24 10.60 -2.69 11.69
N ILE A 25 10.56 -2.81 10.36
CA ILE A 25 9.54 -3.60 9.66
C ILE A 25 9.70 -5.09 9.95
N ALA A 26 10.93 -5.62 9.98
CA ALA A 26 11.16 -7.01 10.37
C ALA A 26 10.68 -7.25 11.80
N GLN A 27 11.08 -6.37 12.72
CA GLN A 27 10.66 -6.40 14.12
C GLN A 27 9.14 -6.37 14.27
N ALA A 28 8.47 -5.44 13.58
CA ALA A 28 7.01 -5.34 13.57
C ALA A 28 6.33 -6.59 12.98
N SER A 29 7.05 -7.37 12.19
CA SER A 29 6.57 -8.64 11.62
C SER A 29 6.86 -9.86 12.51
N GLY A 30 7.37 -9.67 13.73
CA GLY A 30 7.78 -10.74 14.64
C GLY A 30 9.01 -11.50 14.14
N LEU A 31 9.83 -10.88 13.29
CA LEU A 31 11.02 -11.49 12.69
C LEU A 31 12.29 -10.82 13.20
N PRO A 32 13.41 -11.54 13.24
CA PRO A 32 14.71 -10.94 13.58
C PRO A 32 15.01 -9.74 12.66
N PRO A 33 15.51 -8.62 13.20
CA PRO A 33 15.78 -7.40 12.43
C PRO A 33 16.70 -7.62 11.23
N PHE A 34 17.58 -8.60 11.31
CA PHE A 34 18.46 -9.02 10.23
C PHE A 34 17.70 -9.41 8.95
N VAL A 35 16.55 -10.09 9.07
CA VAL A 35 15.70 -10.51 7.94
C VAL A 35 15.25 -9.30 7.12
N GLY A 36 14.90 -8.20 7.78
CA GLY A 36 14.53 -6.95 7.10
C GLY A 36 15.70 -6.26 6.40
N LEU A 37 16.90 -6.34 7.01
CA LEU A 37 18.13 -5.83 6.41
C LEU A 37 18.47 -6.60 5.13
N LEU A 38 18.42 -7.93 5.17
CA LEU A 38 18.63 -8.82 4.03
C LEU A 38 17.64 -8.51 2.90
N THR A 39 16.37 -8.29 3.24
CA THR A 39 15.34 -7.87 2.29
C THR A 39 15.69 -6.54 1.61
N GLY A 40 16.19 -5.57 2.36
CA GLY A 40 16.66 -4.30 1.82
C GLY A 40 17.87 -4.44 0.90
N ILE A 41 18.79 -5.35 1.20
CA ILE A 41 19.97 -5.67 0.37
C ILE A 41 19.52 -6.29 -0.96
N ILE A 42 18.64 -7.32 -0.93
CA ILE A 42 18.11 -7.95 -2.15
C ILE A 42 17.37 -6.93 -2.99
N GLY A 43 16.50 -6.10 -2.39
CA GLY A 43 15.76 -5.03 -3.06
C GLY A 43 16.68 -3.98 -3.70
N GLY A 44 17.70 -3.53 -2.95
CA GLY A 44 18.66 -2.52 -3.39
C GLY A 44 19.63 -3.00 -4.48
N LEU A 45 20.00 -4.26 -4.49
CA LEU A 45 20.96 -4.82 -5.46
C LEU A 45 20.26 -5.56 -6.60
N VAL A 46 19.52 -6.63 -6.28
CA VAL A 46 18.98 -7.55 -7.29
C VAL A 46 17.78 -6.94 -7.99
N VAL A 47 16.78 -6.49 -7.23
CA VAL A 47 15.57 -5.90 -7.84
C VAL A 47 15.93 -4.64 -8.61
N THR A 48 16.80 -3.79 -8.10
CA THR A 48 17.26 -2.58 -8.78
C THR A 48 17.94 -2.88 -10.13
N ALA A 49 18.72 -3.95 -10.22
CA ALA A 49 19.36 -4.34 -11.47
C ALA A 49 18.31 -4.68 -12.56
N LEU A 50 17.25 -5.41 -12.19
CA LEU A 50 16.22 -5.93 -13.09
C LEU A 50 15.08 -4.95 -13.36
N SER A 51 14.69 -4.13 -12.35
CA SER A 51 13.57 -3.18 -12.44
C SER A 51 13.76 -2.19 -13.58
N PRO A 52 12.71 -1.88 -14.35
CA PRO A 52 12.73 -0.81 -15.36
C PRO A 52 12.74 0.59 -14.73
N SER A 53 12.39 0.72 -13.45
CA SER A 53 12.36 2.01 -12.75
C SER A 53 13.76 2.52 -12.44
N ARG A 54 13.96 3.83 -12.63
CA ARG A 54 15.23 4.50 -12.30
C ARG A 54 15.30 4.99 -10.86
N PHE A 55 14.13 5.13 -10.21
CA PHE A 55 14.03 5.85 -8.94
C PHE A 55 13.33 5.06 -7.83
N ALA A 56 12.62 3.97 -8.17
CA ALA A 56 11.90 3.16 -7.19
C ALA A 56 12.88 2.35 -6.34
N VAL A 57 12.81 2.57 -5.04
CA VAL A 57 13.58 1.82 -4.03
C VAL A 57 12.73 0.65 -3.58
N SER A 58 13.24 -0.57 -3.74
CA SER A 58 12.60 -1.80 -3.30
C SER A 58 13.19 -2.29 -1.97
N GLY A 59 12.37 -2.97 -1.18
CA GLY A 59 12.76 -3.52 0.12
C GLY A 59 11.55 -3.92 0.95
N PRO A 60 11.72 -4.22 2.26
CA PRO A 60 10.60 -4.58 3.11
C PRO A 60 9.62 -3.43 3.22
N ALA A 61 8.34 -3.76 3.16
CA ALA A 61 7.24 -2.79 3.12
C ALA A 61 6.38 -2.86 4.38
N ALA A 62 6.11 -1.71 4.97
CA ALA A 62 5.23 -1.60 6.13
C ALA A 62 3.82 -2.14 5.84
N GLY A 63 3.38 -2.08 4.58
CA GLY A 63 2.09 -2.59 4.15
C GLY A 63 1.93 -4.10 4.20
N LEU A 64 3.03 -4.82 4.24
CA LEU A 64 3.00 -6.28 4.31
C LEU A 64 3.15 -6.84 5.73
N VAL A 65 3.44 -6.01 6.74
CA VAL A 65 3.68 -6.45 8.12
C VAL A 65 2.55 -7.34 8.64
N THR A 66 1.32 -6.85 8.56
CA THR A 66 0.15 -7.60 9.06
C THR A 66 -0.10 -8.90 8.31
N ILE A 67 0.22 -8.92 6.99
CA ILE A 67 0.10 -10.13 6.18
C ILE A 67 1.17 -11.14 6.57
N VAL A 68 2.40 -10.68 6.81
CA VAL A 68 3.51 -11.54 7.22
C VAL A 68 3.21 -12.18 8.57
N VAL A 69 2.78 -11.38 9.57
CA VAL A 69 2.40 -11.87 10.90
C VAL A 69 1.30 -12.93 10.78
N ALA A 70 0.16 -12.58 10.18
CA ALA A 70 -0.97 -13.48 10.03
C ALA A 70 -0.63 -14.74 9.21
N ALA A 71 0.26 -14.64 8.21
CA ALA A 71 0.70 -15.77 7.42
C ALA A 71 1.58 -16.73 8.23
N ILE A 72 2.53 -16.20 9.02
CA ILE A 72 3.38 -17.02 9.89
C ILE A 72 2.54 -17.71 10.96
N GLU A 73 1.60 -16.99 11.60
CA GLU A 73 0.67 -17.57 12.56
C GLU A 73 -0.18 -18.67 11.95
N SER A 74 -0.75 -18.45 10.76
CA SER A 74 -1.63 -19.43 10.09
C SER A 74 -0.88 -20.66 9.58
N LEU A 75 0.39 -20.52 9.18
CA LEU A 75 1.23 -21.61 8.70
C LEU A 75 2.00 -22.31 9.82
N GLY A 76 2.14 -21.67 10.98
CA GLY A 76 2.82 -22.20 12.16
C GLY A 76 4.33 -22.10 12.17
N SER A 77 4.99 -21.65 11.08
CA SER A 77 6.45 -21.43 11.06
C SER A 77 6.90 -20.47 9.97
N PHE A 78 8.04 -19.83 10.20
CA PHE A 78 8.65 -18.94 9.23
C PHE A 78 9.17 -19.71 8.00
N SER A 79 9.72 -20.91 8.17
CA SER A 79 10.19 -21.76 7.04
C SER A 79 9.04 -22.17 6.09
N LEU A 80 7.81 -22.39 6.59
CA LEU A 80 6.62 -22.60 5.76
C LEU A 80 6.21 -21.33 5.02
N PHE A 81 6.28 -20.18 5.69
CA PHE A 81 6.06 -18.87 5.08
C PHE A 81 7.06 -18.59 3.96
N LEU A 82 8.34 -18.94 4.13
CA LEU A 82 9.35 -18.77 3.08
C LEU A 82 8.99 -19.54 1.81
N MET A 83 8.43 -20.74 1.93
CA MET A 83 7.93 -21.47 0.77
C MET A 83 6.76 -20.75 0.08
N ALA A 84 5.82 -20.17 0.86
CA ALA A 84 4.76 -19.34 0.30
C ALA A 84 5.32 -18.11 -0.42
N LEU A 85 6.39 -17.50 0.10
CA LEU A 85 7.07 -16.37 -0.52
C LEU A 85 7.78 -16.77 -1.84
N VAL A 86 8.41 -17.92 -1.90
CA VAL A 86 8.98 -18.47 -3.16
C VAL A 86 7.87 -18.60 -4.20
N LEU A 87 6.75 -19.23 -3.85
CA LEU A 87 5.61 -19.40 -4.75
C LEU A 87 4.99 -18.04 -5.15
N ALA A 88 4.90 -17.09 -4.22
CA ALA A 88 4.46 -15.73 -4.53
C ALA A 88 5.38 -15.04 -5.56
N GLY A 89 6.70 -15.22 -5.43
CA GLY A 89 7.67 -14.75 -6.42
C GLY A 89 7.44 -15.36 -7.81
N VAL A 90 7.21 -16.67 -7.86
CA VAL A 90 6.87 -17.36 -9.12
C VAL A 90 5.56 -16.83 -9.72
N LEU A 91 4.52 -16.63 -8.91
CA LEU A 91 3.25 -16.07 -9.36
C LEU A 91 3.42 -14.63 -9.91
N GLN A 92 4.23 -13.80 -9.26
CA GLN A 92 4.53 -12.45 -9.74
C GLN A 92 5.30 -12.47 -11.07
N LEU A 93 6.23 -13.39 -11.24
CA LEU A 93 6.90 -13.62 -12.53
C LEU A 93 5.88 -13.97 -13.61
N LEU A 94 4.97 -14.92 -13.34
CA LEU A 94 3.90 -15.27 -14.25
C LEU A 94 2.98 -14.10 -14.57
N PHE A 95 2.57 -13.30 -13.58
CA PHE A 95 1.78 -12.10 -13.79
C PHE A 95 2.48 -11.10 -14.70
N GLY A 96 3.80 -10.92 -14.54
CA GLY A 96 4.60 -10.04 -15.39
C GLY A 96 4.70 -10.54 -16.84
N ILE A 97 4.94 -11.84 -17.04
CA ILE A 97 5.04 -12.51 -18.35
C ILE A 97 3.68 -12.49 -19.07
N LEU A 98 2.61 -12.82 -18.37
CA LEU A 98 1.23 -12.83 -18.88
C LEU A 98 0.64 -11.43 -19.05
N ARG A 99 1.42 -10.38 -18.78
CA ARG A 99 1.02 -8.97 -18.90
C ARG A 99 -0.17 -8.59 -18.01
N ALA A 100 -0.32 -9.23 -16.86
CA ALA A 100 -1.39 -8.98 -15.91
C ALA A 100 -1.29 -7.61 -15.19
N GLY A 101 -0.18 -6.88 -15.31
CA GLY A 101 -0.01 -5.55 -14.72
C GLY A 101 -1.08 -4.52 -15.11
N ARG A 102 -1.77 -4.72 -16.24
CA ARG A 102 -2.90 -3.88 -16.66
C ARG A 102 -4.13 -4.07 -15.76
N PHE A 103 -4.38 -5.28 -15.28
CA PHE A 103 -5.54 -5.57 -14.42
C PHE A 103 -5.37 -4.97 -13.03
N ILE A 104 -4.14 -4.94 -12.52
CA ILE A 104 -3.83 -4.38 -11.22
C ILE A 104 -4.02 -2.84 -11.23
N SER A 105 -3.77 -2.19 -12.37
CA SER A 105 -4.00 -0.75 -12.53
C SER A 105 -5.49 -0.35 -12.58
N LEU A 106 -6.42 -1.30 -12.62
CA LEU A 106 -7.87 -1.05 -12.58
C LEU A 106 -8.41 -0.81 -11.17
N VAL A 107 -7.59 -0.99 -10.12
CA VAL A 107 -8.03 -0.76 -8.74
C VAL A 107 -8.33 0.72 -8.51
N PRO A 108 -9.55 1.08 -8.06
CA PRO A 108 -9.95 2.47 -7.87
C PRO A 108 -9.12 3.19 -6.79
N ALA A 109 -8.89 4.48 -6.98
CA ALA A 109 -8.09 5.28 -6.07
C ALA A 109 -8.64 5.32 -4.63
N SER A 110 -9.97 5.24 -4.44
CA SER A 110 -10.62 5.16 -3.14
C SER A 110 -10.22 3.91 -2.37
N VAL A 111 -10.21 2.74 -3.03
CA VAL A 111 -9.80 1.45 -2.45
C VAL A 111 -8.32 1.47 -2.08
N ILE A 112 -7.48 2.02 -2.96
CA ILE A 112 -6.04 2.18 -2.72
C ILE A 112 -5.77 3.04 -1.49
N LYS A 113 -6.41 4.20 -1.40
CA LYS A 113 -6.28 5.10 -0.26
C LYS A 113 -6.80 4.46 1.02
N GLY A 114 -7.91 3.68 0.93
CA GLY A 114 -8.44 2.88 2.02
C GLY A 114 -7.45 1.83 2.52
N MET A 115 -6.81 1.13 1.60
CA MET A 115 -5.77 0.15 1.91
C MET A 115 -4.58 0.81 2.63
N LEU A 116 -4.06 1.93 2.11
CA LEU A 116 -2.94 2.64 2.75
C LEU A 116 -3.31 3.16 4.14
N ALA A 117 -4.53 3.67 4.33
CA ALA A 117 -5.01 4.13 5.63
C ALA A 117 -5.16 2.96 6.62
N ALA A 118 -5.71 1.81 6.18
CA ALA A 118 -5.82 0.61 7.00
C ALA A 118 -4.45 0.10 7.45
N ILE A 119 -3.47 0.04 6.53
CA ILE A 119 -2.08 -0.31 6.83
C ILE A 119 -1.52 0.63 7.90
N GLY A 120 -1.74 1.94 7.75
CA GLY A 120 -1.28 2.93 8.72
C GLY A 120 -1.88 2.72 10.11
N ILE A 121 -3.19 2.44 10.19
CA ILE A 121 -3.90 2.17 11.45
C ILE A 121 -3.37 0.89 12.11
N LEU A 122 -3.28 -0.20 11.35
CA LEU A 122 -2.79 -1.49 11.86
C LEU A 122 -1.35 -1.38 12.36
N LEU A 123 -0.49 -0.66 11.61
CA LEU A 123 0.90 -0.42 12.03
C LEU A 123 0.97 0.36 13.34
N ILE A 124 0.12 1.38 13.52
CA ILE A 124 0.02 2.12 14.79
C ILE A 124 -0.42 1.17 15.91
N MET A 125 -1.46 0.38 15.70
CA MET A 125 -1.98 -0.55 16.71
C MET A 125 -0.92 -1.55 17.17
N GLN A 126 -0.11 -2.08 16.25
CA GLN A 126 0.96 -3.03 16.56
C GLN A 126 2.15 -2.39 17.28
N GLN A 127 2.43 -1.10 17.03
CA GLN A 127 3.62 -0.45 17.59
C GLN A 127 3.36 0.22 18.94
N ILE A 128 2.12 0.45 19.34
CA ILE A 128 1.79 1.03 20.67
C ILE A 128 2.37 0.19 21.82
N PRO A 129 2.19 -1.15 21.88
CA PRO A 129 2.76 -1.95 22.95
C PRO A 129 4.30 -1.82 23.05
N VAL A 130 4.98 -1.86 21.92
CA VAL A 130 6.46 -1.74 21.84
C VAL A 130 6.95 -0.38 22.38
N THR A 131 6.20 0.71 22.14
CA THR A 131 6.55 2.02 22.71
C THR A 131 6.41 2.08 24.22
N LEU A 132 5.60 1.22 24.79
CA LEU A 132 5.41 1.10 26.24
C LEU A 132 6.43 0.16 26.88
N GLY A 133 7.31 -0.45 26.07
CA GLY A 133 8.37 -1.36 26.54
C GLY A 133 7.87 -2.77 26.88
N THR A 134 6.68 -3.13 26.40
CA THR A 134 6.17 -4.49 26.56
C THR A 134 6.86 -5.46 25.62
N ALA A 135 6.81 -6.76 25.92
CA ALA A 135 7.30 -7.80 25.02
C ALA A 135 6.53 -7.77 23.69
N GLU A 136 7.18 -8.22 22.63
CA GLU A 136 6.63 -8.16 21.25
C GLU A 136 5.34 -8.95 21.07
N GLU A 137 5.15 -9.99 21.86
CA GLU A 137 3.97 -10.85 21.83
C GLU A 137 2.74 -10.23 22.56
N THR A 138 2.94 -9.11 23.28
CA THR A 138 1.88 -8.47 24.05
C THR A 138 0.94 -7.71 23.12
N GLY A 139 -0.28 -8.18 22.97
CA GLY A 139 -1.31 -7.51 22.18
C GLY A 139 -1.79 -6.19 22.83
N LEU A 140 -2.34 -5.29 22.00
CA LEU A 140 -2.92 -4.03 22.48
C LEU A 140 -4.01 -4.26 23.54
N ALA A 141 -4.75 -5.38 23.46
CA ALA A 141 -5.79 -5.76 24.42
C ALA A 141 -5.21 -6.02 25.81
N GLU A 142 -4.06 -6.66 25.91
CA GLU A 142 -3.39 -6.94 27.21
C GLU A 142 -2.85 -5.66 27.84
N VAL A 143 -2.36 -4.73 27.02
CA VAL A 143 -1.92 -3.41 27.47
C VAL A 143 -3.11 -2.64 28.07
N VAL A 144 -4.27 -2.65 27.39
CA VAL A 144 -5.49 -1.97 27.86
C VAL A 144 -6.04 -2.61 29.14
N GLN A 145 -5.89 -3.92 29.29
CA GLN A 145 -6.29 -4.66 30.53
C GLN A 145 -5.33 -4.44 31.70
N GLY A 146 -4.22 -3.73 31.51
CA GLY A 146 -3.22 -3.45 32.54
C GLY A 146 -2.33 -4.63 32.93
N ASN A 147 -2.32 -5.69 32.11
CA ASN A 147 -1.52 -6.90 32.35
C ASN A 147 -0.09 -6.80 31.80
N ALA A 148 0.26 -5.68 31.14
CA ALA A 148 1.56 -5.47 30.50
C ALA A 148 2.50 -4.65 31.38
N ALA A 149 3.76 -5.07 31.46
CA ALA A 149 4.80 -4.32 32.18
C ALA A 149 5.10 -3.00 31.45
N PHE A 150 4.88 -1.88 32.13
CA PHE A 150 5.16 -0.55 31.57
C PHE A 150 6.60 -0.12 31.88
N SER A 151 7.36 0.22 30.83
CA SER A 151 8.71 0.77 30.95
C SER A 151 8.71 2.29 30.68
N VAL A 152 8.89 3.07 31.74
CA VAL A 152 9.02 4.54 31.64
C VAL A 152 10.17 4.93 30.70
N THR A 153 11.28 4.18 30.74
CA THR A 153 12.44 4.42 29.88
C THR A 153 12.14 4.21 28.41
N ALA A 154 11.47 3.10 28.06
CA ALA A 154 11.07 2.84 26.68
C ALA A 154 10.08 3.88 26.17
N PHE A 155 9.08 4.23 26.98
CA PHE A 155 8.12 5.28 26.66
C PHE A 155 8.80 6.64 26.44
N ALA A 156 9.75 7.04 27.31
CA ALA A 156 10.47 8.31 27.14
C ALA A 156 11.30 8.35 25.85
N VAL A 157 11.96 7.24 25.49
CA VAL A 157 12.70 7.10 24.23
C VAL A 157 11.75 7.19 23.02
N ALA A 158 10.63 6.50 23.06
CA ALA A 158 9.64 6.56 21.98
C ALA A 158 9.02 7.95 21.84
N ALA A 159 8.61 8.57 22.94
CA ALA A 159 8.04 9.93 22.97
C ALA A 159 9.05 10.97 22.46
N GLY A 160 10.32 10.87 22.88
CA GLY A 160 11.41 11.70 22.38
C GLY A 160 11.65 11.52 20.89
N GLY A 161 11.64 10.27 20.40
CA GLY A 161 11.72 9.94 18.99
C GLY A 161 10.57 10.53 18.17
N LEU A 162 9.33 10.39 18.64
CA LEU A 162 8.14 10.99 18.00
C LEU A 162 8.21 12.51 17.98
N LEU A 163 8.63 13.15 19.08
CA LEU A 163 8.80 14.59 19.13
C LEU A 163 9.84 15.06 18.10
N VAL A 164 10.98 14.38 18.01
CA VAL A 164 12.00 14.65 16.99
C VAL A 164 11.41 14.53 15.59
N LEU A 165 10.69 13.46 15.28
CA LEU A 165 10.09 13.24 13.96
C LEU A 165 9.05 14.31 13.62
N TRP A 166 8.25 14.73 14.59
CA TRP A 166 7.27 15.81 14.43
C TRP A 166 7.93 17.17 14.18
N LEU A 167 8.95 17.50 14.97
CA LEU A 167 9.73 18.72 14.79
C LEU A 167 10.46 18.74 13.44
N TRP A 168 11.04 17.61 13.03
CA TRP A 168 11.72 17.47 11.73
C TRP A 168 10.78 17.62 10.54
N GLY A 169 9.51 17.23 10.71
CA GLY A 169 8.44 17.45 9.73
C GLY A 169 7.97 18.90 9.64
N SER A 170 8.33 19.75 10.62
CA SER A 170 7.84 21.11 10.72
C SER A 170 8.47 22.05 9.68
N PRO A 171 7.79 23.15 9.31
CA PRO A 171 8.34 24.13 8.38
C PRO A 171 9.56 24.87 8.95
N LEU A 172 9.76 24.88 10.26
CA LEU A 172 10.90 25.52 10.93
C LEU A 172 12.22 24.86 10.53
N ILE A 173 12.33 23.54 10.66
CA ILE A 173 13.55 22.80 10.32
C ILE A 173 13.77 22.77 8.81
N ARG A 174 12.72 22.67 8.01
CA ARG A 174 12.82 22.69 6.54
C ARG A 174 13.42 23.99 5.98
N ARG A 175 13.41 25.08 6.73
CA ARG A 175 14.04 26.36 6.36
C ARG A 175 15.57 26.33 6.49
N VAL A 176 16.11 25.47 7.35
CA VAL A 176 17.55 25.36 7.59
C VAL A 176 18.16 24.43 6.55
N LYS A 177 18.89 25.00 5.58
CA LYS A 177 19.46 24.26 4.44
C LYS A 177 20.36 23.08 4.85
N SER A 178 21.15 23.22 5.92
CA SER A 178 22.05 22.16 6.41
C SER A 178 21.31 20.96 7.01
N LEU A 179 20.20 21.18 7.71
CA LEU A 179 19.42 20.13 8.35
C LEU A 179 18.50 19.36 7.37
N ARG A 180 18.22 19.93 6.22
CA ARG A 180 17.38 19.31 5.19
C ARG A 180 17.94 17.98 4.67
N TRP A 181 19.25 17.78 4.73
CA TRP A 181 19.94 16.58 4.27
C TRP A 181 19.88 15.42 5.27
N ILE A 182 19.57 15.71 6.53
CA ILE A 182 19.54 14.72 7.59
C ILE A 182 18.09 14.20 7.74
N PRO A 183 17.84 12.90 7.53
CA PRO A 183 16.50 12.35 7.69
C PRO A 183 16.07 12.32 9.16
N GLY A 184 14.80 12.70 9.44
CA GLY A 184 14.23 12.64 10.78
C GLY A 184 14.31 11.24 11.43
N PRO A 185 14.00 10.15 10.73
CA PRO A 185 14.15 8.80 11.27
C PRO A 185 15.56 8.47 11.80
N LEU A 186 16.60 8.95 11.12
CA LEU A 186 17.97 8.78 11.59
C LEU A 186 18.20 9.47 12.94
N ILE A 187 17.74 10.72 13.08
CA ILE A 187 17.91 11.49 14.32
C ILE A 187 17.16 10.81 15.48
N ALA A 188 15.94 10.31 15.23
CA ALA A 188 15.16 9.59 16.26
C ALA A 188 15.90 8.32 16.71
N VAL A 189 16.53 7.57 15.81
CA VAL A 189 17.32 6.38 16.15
C VAL A 189 18.62 6.76 16.84
N LEU A 190 19.33 7.79 16.37
CA LEU A 190 20.56 8.26 17.04
C LEU A 190 20.27 8.74 18.47
N LEU A 191 19.15 9.44 18.69
CA LEU A 191 18.73 9.80 20.04
C LEU A 191 18.57 8.56 20.93
N GLY A 192 17.95 7.49 20.42
CA GLY A 192 17.84 6.23 21.13
C GLY A 192 19.18 5.56 21.41
N CYS A 193 20.10 5.54 20.43
CA CYS A 193 21.44 5.01 20.61
C CYS A 193 22.22 5.79 21.70
N VAL A 194 22.15 7.12 21.67
CA VAL A 194 22.76 7.97 22.70
C VAL A 194 22.15 7.68 24.08
N THR A 195 20.83 7.53 24.16
CA THR A 195 20.16 7.16 25.42
C THR A 195 20.65 5.79 25.90
N THR A 196 20.77 4.80 25.02
CA THR A 196 21.32 3.48 25.38
C THR A 196 22.73 3.60 25.95
N LEU A 197 23.65 4.37 25.30
CA LEU A 197 25.00 4.58 25.77
C LEU A 197 25.05 5.29 27.13
N LEU A 198 24.22 6.31 27.32
CA LEU A 198 24.13 7.02 28.59
C LEU A 198 23.64 6.08 29.71
N LEU A 199 22.61 5.28 29.45
CA LEU A 199 22.08 4.32 30.42
C LEU A 199 23.11 3.23 30.75
N THR A 200 23.91 2.78 29.79
CA THR A 200 24.98 1.81 30.04
C THR A 200 26.00 2.31 31.06
N HIS A 201 26.30 3.62 31.03
CA HIS A 201 27.30 4.21 31.95
C HIS A 201 26.70 4.72 33.25
N PHE A 202 25.51 5.36 33.22
CA PHE A 202 25.00 6.08 34.39
C PHE A 202 23.84 5.37 35.11
N ALA A 203 23.09 4.47 34.42
CA ALA A 203 21.93 3.82 35.00
C ALA A 203 21.72 2.40 34.44
N PRO A 204 22.63 1.43 34.66
CA PRO A 204 22.56 0.08 34.07
C PRO A 204 21.27 -0.68 34.43
N GLN A 205 20.68 -0.40 35.60
CA GLN A 205 19.39 -1.00 35.99
C GLN A 205 18.23 -0.61 35.06
N GLN A 206 18.22 0.62 34.58
CA GLN A 206 17.19 1.09 33.63
C GLN A 206 17.43 0.56 32.21
N LEU A 207 18.66 0.18 31.89
CA LEU A 207 19.00 -0.43 30.60
C LEU A 207 18.31 -1.80 30.41
N ALA A 208 18.12 -2.56 31.48
CA ALA A 208 17.40 -3.84 31.46
C ALA A 208 15.91 -3.66 31.06
N ALA A 209 15.34 -2.49 31.37
CA ALA A 209 13.95 -2.13 31.01
C ALA A 209 13.82 -1.51 29.60
N LEU A 210 14.90 -1.46 28.82
CA LEU A 210 14.93 -0.92 27.47
C LEU A 210 15.27 -2.03 26.47
N PRO A 211 14.29 -2.70 25.85
CA PRO A 211 14.53 -3.71 24.84
C PRO A 211 15.28 -3.12 23.63
N ARG A 212 16.27 -3.87 23.12
CA ARG A 212 17.17 -3.45 22.04
C ARG A 212 17.19 -4.49 20.94
N ILE A 213 17.67 -4.09 19.78
CA ILE A 213 17.88 -4.99 18.66
C ILE A 213 18.93 -6.05 19.04
N THR A 214 18.61 -7.30 18.76
CA THR A 214 19.55 -8.42 18.78
C THR A 214 19.94 -8.75 17.35
N LEU A 215 21.22 -8.64 17.04
CA LEU A 215 21.78 -9.03 15.74
C LEU A 215 22.93 -10.01 15.97
N PRO A 216 23.00 -11.08 15.17
CA PRO A 216 24.18 -11.92 15.16
C PRO A 216 25.41 -11.10 14.74
N ALA A 217 26.56 -11.40 15.36
CA ALA A 217 27.82 -10.79 14.94
C ALA A 217 28.33 -11.55 13.71
N PHE A 218 28.26 -10.93 12.55
CA PHE A 218 28.78 -11.49 11.32
C PHE A 218 30.26 -11.10 11.16
N GLY A 219 31.17 -12.06 11.20
CA GLY A 219 32.59 -11.86 10.88
C GLY A 219 32.89 -12.04 9.39
N SER A 220 32.03 -12.77 8.68
CA SER A 220 32.18 -13.11 7.27
C SER A 220 30.81 -13.27 6.56
N LEU A 221 30.87 -13.29 5.22
CA LEU A 221 29.72 -13.67 4.41
C LEU A 221 29.25 -15.11 4.69
N GLY A 222 30.18 -15.99 5.11
CA GLY A 222 29.86 -17.37 5.47
C GLY A 222 28.98 -17.45 6.72
N ASP A 223 29.24 -16.63 7.73
CA ASP A 223 28.46 -16.56 8.96
C ASP A 223 27.03 -16.06 8.65
N LEU A 224 26.93 -15.05 7.78
CA LEU A 224 25.66 -14.52 7.32
C LEU A 224 24.83 -15.60 6.60
N LEU A 225 25.46 -16.41 5.75
CA LEU A 225 24.77 -17.50 5.03
C LEU A 225 24.36 -18.64 5.97
N GLY A 226 25.07 -18.84 7.07
CA GLY A 226 24.77 -19.86 8.08
C GLY A 226 23.52 -19.54 8.93
N GLU A 227 23.19 -18.25 9.08
CA GLU A 227 22.01 -17.78 9.83
C GLU A 227 20.74 -17.72 8.96
N LEU A 228 20.86 -18.05 7.66
CA LEU A 228 19.71 -18.01 6.74
C LEU A 228 18.77 -19.18 7.00
N GLU A 229 17.51 -18.87 7.26
CA GLU A 229 16.47 -19.87 7.34
C GLU A 229 16.05 -20.32 5.94
N SER A 230 15.91 -21.62 5.74
CA SER A 230 15.57 -22.20 4.44
C SER A 230 14.09 -22.56 4.35
N PRO A 231 13.45 -22.43 3.16
CA PRO A 231 12.07 -22.82 2.98
C PRO A 231 11.89 -24.34 3.10
N VAL A 232 10.73 -24.75 3.61
CA VAL A 232 10.32 -26.16 3.61
C VAL A 232 9.86 -26.54 2.20
N TRP A 233 10.75 -27.08 1.40
CA TRP A 233 10.51 -27.35 -0.03
C TRP A 233 9.31 -28.25 -0.32
N ASN A 234 8.98 -29.21 0.56
CA ASN A 234 7.81 -30.07 0.39
C ASN A 234 6.47 -29.40 0.68
N ALA A 235 6.48 -28.19 1.26
CA ALA A 235 5.28 -27.47 1.68
C ALA A 235 4.44 -26.94 0.50
N TRP A 236 4.93 -26.96 -0.73
CA TRP A 236 4.15 -26.62 -1.92
C TRP A 236 2.88 -27.48 -2.11
N ARG A 237 2.83 -28.66 -1.44
CA ARG A 237 1.65 -29.54 -1.44
C ARG A 237 0.56 -29.08 -0.48
N ASN A 238 0.87 -28.17 0.44
CA ASN A 238 -0.08 -27.66 1.44
C ASN A 238 -0.95 -26.54 0.80
N PRO A 239 -2.28 -26.69 0.74
CA PRO A 239 -3.18 -25.66 0.19
C PRO A 239 -3.06 -24.31 0.90
N SER A 240 -2.83 -24.30 2.22
CA SER A 240 -2.68 -23.05 3.00
C SER A 240 -1.48 -22.23 2.53
N VAL A 241 -0.39 -22.88 2.13
CA VAL A 241 0.80 -22.21 1.56
C VAL A 241 0.45 -21.48 0.26
N TRP A 242 -0.41 -22.07 -0.59
CA TRP A 242 -0.86 -21.43 -1.82
C TRP A 242 -1.78 -20.25 -1.57
N VAL A 243 -2.68 -20.32 -0.57
CA VAL A 243 -3.53 -19.19 -0.18
C VAL A 243 -2.66 -18.00 0.24
N VAL A 244 -1.65 -18.22 1.07
CA VAL A 244 -0.69 -17.19 1.47
C VAL A 244 0.11 -16.70 0.27
N ALA A 245 0.60 -17.60 -0.59
CA ALA A 245 1.37 -17.24 -1.79
C ALA A 245 0.59 -16.33 -2.74
N VAL A 246 -0.67 -16.66 -3.02
CA VAL A 246 -1.55 -15.85 -3.87
C VAL A 246 -1.81 -14.48 -3.22
N THR A 247 -2.08 -14.46 -1.93
CA THR A 247 -2.30 -13.21 -1.17
C THR A 247 -1.08 -12.31 -1.24
N LEU A 248 0.12 -12.85 -0.96
CA LEU A 248 1.38 -12.11 -1.05
C LEU A 248 1.63 -11.60 -2.48
N ALA A 249 1.46 -12.47 -3.49
CA ALA A 249 1.69 -12.10 -4.88
C ALA A 249 0.79 -10.95 -5.32
N LEU A 250 -0.50 -10.99 -4.98
CA LEU A 250 -1.46 -9.94 -5.32
C LEU A 250 -1.16 -8.65 -4.58
N VAL A 251 -1.00 -8.70 -3.25
CA VAL A 251 -0.82 -7.49 -2.45
C VAL A 251 0.53 -6.84 -2.72
N ALA A 252 1.62 -7.61 -2.80
CA ALA A 252 2.94 -7.05 -3.12
C ALA A 252 2.99 -6.45 -4.54
N SER A 253 2.28 -7.04 -5.50
CA SER A 253 2.14 -6.48 -6.85
C SER A 253 1.35 -5.18 -6.85
N LEU A 254 0.22 -5.13 -6.13
CA LEU A 254 -0.57 -3.92 -5.95
C LEU A 254 0.26 -2.81 -5.32
N GLU A 255 0.91 -3.07 -4.19
CA GLU A 255 1.73 -2.08 -3.46
C GLU A 255 2.85 -1.53 -4.35
N THR A 256 3.53 -2.40 -5.08
CA THR A 256 4.58 -2.01 -6.04
C THR A 256 4.05 -1.10 -7.13
N LEU A 257 2.96 -1.47 -7.80
CA LEU A 257 2.42 -0.69 -8.92
C LEU A 257 1.84 0.65 -8.45
N LEU A 258 1.25 0.68 -7.24
CA LEU A 258 0.80 1.92 -6.61
C LEU A 258 1.95 2.86 -6.26
N SER A 259 3.03 2.32 -5.73
CA SER A 259 4.25 3.08 -5.47
C SER A 259 4.85 3.65 -6.75
N GLN A 260 4.80 2.90 -7.84
CA GLN A 260 5.22 3.36 -9.18
C GLN A 260 4.33 4.51 -9.69
N GLU A 261 3.01 4.40 -9.55
CA GLU A 261 2.09 5.46 -9.98
C GLU A 261 2.25 6.73 -9.13
N ALA A 262 2.47 6.60 -7.83
CA ALA A 262 2.78 7.72 -6.96
C ALA A 262 4.11 8.38 -7.33
N LEU A 263 5.11 7.57 -7.68
CA LEU A 263 6.44 8.05 -8.09
C LEU A 263 6.38 8.81 -9.43
N LYS A 264 5.55 8.39 -10.37
CA LYS A 264 5.28 9.08 -11.63
C LYS A 264 4.80 10.53 -11.40
N LYS A 265 3.96 10.75 -10.39
CA LYS A 265 3.49 12.10 -10.02
C LYS A 265 4.61 13.01 -9.50
N LEU A 266 5.66 12.43 -8.90
CA LEU A 266 6.82 13.19 -8.41
C LEU A 266 7.80 13.57 -9.55
N ARG A 267 7.82 12.82 -10.64
CA ARG A 267 8.65 13.07 -11.83
C ARG A 267 7.86 12.83 -13.13
N PRO A 268 6.92 13.72 -13.48
CA PRO A 268 6.06 13.56 -14.66
C PRO A 268 6.83 13.59 -15.99
N GLN A 269 8.04 14.13 -16.00
CA GLN A 269 8.89 14.24 -17.20
C GLN A 269 9.51 12.89 -17.64
N ASN A 270 9.55 11.89 -16.75
CA ASN A 270 10.10 10.58 -17.08
C ASN A 270 8.99 9.63 -17.56
N PRO A 271 9.23 8.84 -18.62
CA PRO A 271 8.27 7.84 -19.04
C PRO A 271 8.02 6.84 -17.90
N PRO A 272 6.76 6.45 -17.67
CA PRO A 272 6.45 5.48 -16.64
C PRO A 272 7.11 4.14 -16.95
N PRO A 273 7.68 3.47 -15.95
CA PRO A 273 8.25 2.15 -16.15
C PRO A 273 7.16 1.14 -16.53
N SER A 274 7.51 0.12 -17.32
CA SER A 274 6.58 -0.94 -17.69
C SER A 274 6.12 -1.72 -16.46
N PRO A 275 4.80 -1.75 -16.14
CA PRO A 275 4.28 -2.49 -14.99
C PRO A 275 4.64 -3.97 -15.05
N ASN A 276 4.59 -4.58 -16.22
CA ASN A 276 4.88 -6.01 -16.39
C ASN A 276 6.34 -6.35 -16.11
N ARG A 277 7.28 -5.54 -16.60
CA ARG A 277 8.71 -5.71 -16.32
C ARG A 277 9.03 -5.47 -14.85
N GLU A 278 8.33 -4.55 -14.21
CA GLU A 278 8.47 -4.32 -12.77
C GLU A 278 8.00 -5.53 -11.97
N MET A 279 6.86 -6.15 -12.33
CA MET A 279 6.39 -7.37 -11.69
C MET A 279 7.38 -8.52 -11.85
N VAL A 280 8.03 -8.65 -13.01
CA VAL A 280 9.10 -9.65 -13.20
C VAL A 280 10.27 -9.37 -12.24
N ALA A 281 10.71 -8.11 -12.13
CA ALA A 281 11.81 -7.76 -11.24
C ALA A 281 11.48 -8.03 -9.76
N GLN A 282 10.27 -7.66 -9.33
CA GLN A 282 9.79 -7.94 -7.97
C GLN A 282 9.60 -9.44 -7.73
N GLY A 283 9.11 -10.19 -8.73
CA GLY A 283 8.97 -11.64 -8.67
C GLY A 283 10.31 -12.35 -8.45
N VAL A 284 11.37 -11.94 -9.16
CA VAL A 284 12.73 -12.44 -8.91
C VAL A 284 13.20 -12.08 -7.50
N GLY A 285 12.95 -10.84 -7.07
CA GLY A 285 13.29 -10.40 -5.72
C GLY A 285 12.61 -11.22 -4.64
N ASN A 286 11.31 -11.47 -4.76
CA ASN A 286 10.53 -12.25 -3.79
C ASN A 286 10.89 -13.73 -3.81
N LEU A 287 11.19 -14.29 -4.98
CA LEU A 287 11.69 -15.65 -5.10
C LEU A 287 13.02 -15.79 -4.35
N LEU A 288 13.98 -14.89 -4.59
CA LEU A 288 15.27 -14.89 -3.89
C LEU A 288 15.10 -14.63 -2.39
N SER A 289 14.18 -13.74 -2.00
CA SER A 289 13.88 -13.51 -0.58
C SER A 289 13.38 -14.76 0.11
N GLY A 290 12.46 -15.51 -0.51
CA GLY A 290 11.97 -16.77 0.04
C GLY A 290 13.05 -17.85 0.13
N VAL A 291 13.98 -17.91 -0.83
CA VAL A 291 15.10 -18.88 -0.80
C VAL A 291 16.16 -18.50 0.25
N LEU A 292 16.41 -17.22 0.43
CA LEU A 292 17.46 -16.69 1.32
C LEU A 292 16.96 -16.37 2.73
N GLY A 293 15.73 -16.70 3.09
CA GLY A 293 15.22 -16.41 4.45
C GLY A 293 14.94 -14.93 4.70
N ALA A 294 14.57 -14.17 3.66
CA ALA A 294 14.22 -12.75 3.77
C ALA A 294 12.70 -12.54 3.76
N MET A 295 12.27 -11.28 4.00
CA MET A 295 10.87 -10.85 3.92
C MET A 295 10.42 -10.56 2.49
N PRO A 296 9.09 -10.42 2.25
CA PRO A 296 8.57 -9.97 0.97
C PRO A 296 9.08 -8.57 0.60
N ILE A 297 9.41 -8.41 -0.68
CA ILE A 297 9.91 -7.17 -1.27
C ILE A 297 8.80 -6.49 -2.08
N THR A 298 8.69 -5.17 -1.91
CA THR A 298 7.91 -4.30 -2.79
C THR A 298 8.67 -3.02 -3.11
N ALA A 299 8.23 -2.28 -4.13
CA ALA A 299 8.67 -0.91 -4.29
C ALA A 299 8.00 -0.01 -3.25
N VAL A 300 8.79 0.74 -2.49
CA VAL A 300 8.30 1.53 -1.35
C VAL A 300 8.32 3.02 -1.66
N ILE A 301 7.14 3.66 -1.68
CA ILE A 301 7.01 5.08 -2.04
C ILE A 301 7.79 6.03 -1.11
N VAL A 302 7.84 5.74 0.20
CA VAL A 302 8.52 6.59 1.18
C VAL A 302 10.01 6.73 0.85
N ARG A 303 10.69 5.61 0.62
CA ARG A 303 12.12 5.59 0.26
C ARG A 303 12.34 6.13 -1.15
N SER A 304 11.47 5.81 -2.09
CA SER A 304 11.53 6.29 -3.48
C SER A 304 11.36 7.81 -3.56
N SER A 305 10.46 8.39 -2.76
CA SER A 305 10.27 9.84 -2.70
C SER A 305 11.50 10.56 -2.12
N VAL A 306 12.14 9.95 -1.11
CA VAL A 306 13.41 10.46 -0.58
C VAL A 306 14.51 10.42 -1.64
N ASN A 307 14.62 9.35 -2.40
CA ASN A 307 15.56 9.22 -3.50
C ASN A 307 15.38 10.35 -4.53
N VAL A 308 14.14 10.56 -4.98
CA VAL A 308 13.80 11.63 -5.94
C VAL A 308 14.05 13.01 -5.37
N SER A 309 13.61 13.28 -4.12
CA SER A 309 13.73 14.61 -3.51
C SER A 309 15.17 15.02 -3.22
N ASN A 310 16.08 14.05 -3.08
CA ASN A 310 17.51 14.28 -2.92
C ASN A 310 18.29 14.28 -4.25
N GLY A 311 17.58 14.34 -5.37
CA GLY A 311 18.18 14.65 -6.67
C GLY A 311 18.75 13.44 -7.41
N ALA A 312 18.32 12.22 -7.08
CA ALA A 312 18.72 11.02 -7.83
C ALA A 312 18.47 11.19 -9.35
N GLN A 313 19.40 10.75 -10.16
CA GLN A 313 19.33 10.83 -11.61
C GLN A 313 19.28 9.43 -12.28
N SER A 314 19.79 8.42 -11.59
CA SER A 314 19.88 7.05 -12.14
C SER A 314 19.66 5.99 -11.05
N LYS A 315 19.67 4.72 -11.46
CA LYS A 315 19.62 3.56 -10.55
C LYS A 315 20.83 3.48 -9.61
N LEU A 316 21.91 4.18 -9.91
CA LEU A 316 23.14 4.15 -9.11
C LEU A 316 22.89 4.55 -7.66
N SER A 317 21.99 5.52 -7.42
CA SER A 317 21.61 5.92 -6.05
C SER A 317 21.05 4.76 -5.24
N ILE A 318 20.18 3.93 -5.86
CA ILE A 318 19.55 2.78 -5.21
C ILE A 318 20.60 1.65 -5.01
N PHE A 319 21.48 1.48 -5.99
CA PHE A 319 22.55 0.49 -5.88
C PHE A 319 23.52 0.83 -4.74
N ILE A 320 23.92 2.09 -4.61
CA ILE A 320 24.73 2.59 -3.49
C ILE A 320 24.05 2.34 -2.15
N HIS A 321 22.73 2.61 -2.06
CA HIS A 321 21.94 2.29 -0.89
C HIS A 321 22.01 0.79 -0.53
N GLY A 322 21.84 -0.11 -1.51
CA GLY A 322 21.91 -1.56 -1.30
C GLY A 322 23.31 -2.02 -0.81
N VAL A 323 24.37 -1.48 -1.41
CA VAL A 323 25.76 -1.74 -1.00
C VAL A 323 26.02 -1.25 0.43
N LEU A 324 25.53 -0.05 0.77
CA LEU A 324 25.68 0.49 2.13
C LEU A 324 24.92 -0.34 3.17
N LEU A 325 23.74 -0.89 2.84
CA LEU A 325 23.04 -1.82 3.73
C LEU A 325 23.86 -3.10 3.95
N LEU A 326 24.46 -3.66 2.89
CA LEU A 326 25.29 -4.84 2.98
C LEU A 326 26.54 -4.58 3.86
N ILE A 327 27.22 -3.47 3.62
CA ILE A 327 28.38 -3.05 4.41
C ILE A 327 27.99 -2.87 5.88
N CYS A 328 26.86 -2.20 6.12
CA CYS A 328 26.39 -1.95 7.48
C CYS A 328 26.03 -3.26 8.20
N GLY A 329 25.36 -4.19 7.52
CA GLY A 329 25.01 -5.48 8.09
C GLY A 329 26.21 -6.34 8.46
N LEU A 330 27.24 -6.35 7.61
CA LEU A 330 28.43 -7.18 7.83
C LEU A 330 29.39 -6.63 8.89
N TRP A 331 29.68 -5.34 8.83
CA TRP A 331 30.75 -4.76 9.65
C TRP A 331 30.29 -3.89 10.81
N PHE A 332 29.04 -3.43 10.79
CA PHE A 332 28.53 -2.52 11.82
C PHE A 332 27.36 -3.13 12.63
N SER A 333 27.23 -4.47 12.64
CA SER A 333 26.18 -5.16 13.42
C SER A 333 26.23 -4.78 14.91
N GLY A 334 27.42 -4.69 15.51
CA GLY A 334 27.59 -4.27 16.90
C GLY A 334 27.11 -2.83 17.19
N LEU A 335 27.14 -1.92 16.22
CA LEU A 335 26.59 -0.58 16.37
C LEU A 335 25.05 -0.60 16.31
N LEU A 336 24.50 -1.49 15.50
CA LEU A 336 23.06 -1.64 15.35
C LEU A 336 22.38 -2.21 16.61
N THR A 337 23.09 -3.00 17.44
CA THR A 337 22.57 -3.51 18.71
C THR A 337 22.38 -2.43 19.77
N LEU A 338 22.89 -1.22 19.56
CA LEU A 338 22.62 -0.07 20.42
C LEU A 338 21.24 0.54 20.18
N ILE A 339 20.56 0.19 19.10
CA ILE A 339 19.27 0.76 18.74
C ILE A 339 18.17 0.17 19.63
N PRO A 340 17.46 0.99 20.43
CA PRO A 340 16.32 0.51 21.20
C PRO A 340 15.10 0.27 20.29
N LEU A 341 14.33 -0.78 20.59
CA LEU A 341 13.10 -1.11 19.87
C LEU A 341 12.09 0.04 19.91
N ALA A 342 12.02 0.76 21.03
CA ALA A 342 11.17 1.93 21.20
C ALA A 342 11.46 3.04 20.19
N SER A 343 12.72 3.23 19.75
CA SER A 343 13.07 4.20 18.69
C SER A 343 12.55 3.76 17.32
N LEU A 344 12.63 2.46 17.01
CA LEU A 344 12.07 1.93 15.76
C LEU A 344 10.56 2.00 15.76
N ALA A 345 9.91 1.67 16.89
CA ALA A 345 8.49 1.81 17.05
C ALA A 345 8.02 3.26 16.84
N ALA A 346 8.75 4.25 17.35
CA ALA A 346 8.45 5.67 17.09
C ALA A 346 8.51 6.02 15.60
N VAL A 347 9.50 5.50 14.86
CA VAL A 347 9.62 5.70 13.41
C VAL A 347 8.44 5.03 12.66
N LEU A 348 8.05 3.83 13.08
CA LEU A 348 6.93 3.11 12.47
C LEU A 348 5.58 3.74 12.81
N LEU A 349 5.35 4.20 14.04
CA LEU A 349 4.18 4.98 14.43
C LEU A 349 4.03 6.25 13.58
N TYR A 350 5.12 6.99 13.41
CA TYR A 350 5.11 8.19 12.58
C TYR A 350 4.84 7.86 11.10
N THR A 351 5.34 6.72 10.62
CA THR A 351 5.06 6.22 9.25
C THR A 351 3.58 5.83 9.12
N GLY A 352 3.03 5.11 10.09
CA GLY A 352 1.61 4.76 10.16
C GLY A 352 0.71 6.01 10.16
N TYR A 353 1.05 7.02 10.96
CA TYR A 353 0.35 8.31 10.96
C TYR A 353 0.38 9.00 9.57
N LYS A 354 1.52 8.95 8.86
CA LYS A 354 1.62 9.50 7.50
C LYS A 354 0.75 8.79 6.48
N LEU A 355 0.53 7.49 6.64
CA LEU A 355 -0.34 6.70 5.77
C LEU A 355 -1.82 6.94 6.07
N ALA A 356 -2.18 7.18 7.33
CA ALA A 356 -3.55 7.38 7.81
C ALA A 356 -3.78 8.82 8.33
N THR A 357 -3.32 9.84 7.60
CA THR A 357 -3.48 11.23 8.05
C THR A 357 -4.94 11.65 8.13
N PRO A 358 -5.37 12.43 9.14
CA PRO A 358 -6.73 12.98 9.22
C PRO A 358 -7.14 13.75 7.96
N ARG A 359 -6.19 14.42 7.33
CA ARG A 359 -6.42 15.15 6.08
C ARG A 359 -6.90 14.23 4.96
N LEU A 360 -6.36 13.00 4.86
CA LEU A 360 -6.78 12.01 3.87
C LEU A 360 -8.27 11.65 4.04
N PHE A 361 -8.73 11.46 5.28
CA PHE A 361 -10.13 11.18 5.59
C PHE A 361 -11.04 12.35 5.20
N ILE A 362 -10.64 13.59 5.56
CA ILE A 362 -11.39 14.79 5.20
C ILE A 362 -11.47 14.97 3.68
N GLU A 363 -10.38 14.75 2.96
CA GLU A 363 -10.34 14.83 1.49
C GLU A 363 -11.28 13.80 0.84
N GLN A 364 -11.29 12.55 1.34
CA GLN A 364 -12.21 11.52 0.84
C GLN A 364 -13.67 11.88 1.14
N PHE A 365 -13.95 12.39 2.32
CA PHE A 365 -15.31 12.82 2.71
C PHE A 365 -15.83 13.94 1.80
N ARG A 366 -14.99 14.93 1.47
CA ARG A 366 -15.33 16.06 0.57
C ARG A 366 -15.59 15.61 -0.87
N GLN A 367 -15.04 14.47 -1.31
CA GLN A 367 -15.25 13.94 -2.66
C GLN A 367 -16.62 13.23 -2.82
N GLY A 368 -17.39 13.11 -1.74
CA GLY A 368 -18.76 12.55 -1.74
C GLY A 368 -18.81 11.03 -1.51
N ALA A 369 -20.04 10.53 -1.32
CA ALA A 369 -20.31 9.15 -0.92
C ALA A 369 -19.66 8.08 -1.83
N ALA A 370 -19.61 8.34 -3.13
CA ALA A 370 -19.00 7.44 -4.10
C ALA A 370 -17.49 7.20 -3.90
N GLN A 371 -16.80 8.05 -3.14
CA GLN A 371 -15.40 7.92 -2.81
C GLN A 371 -15.19 7.49 -1.36
N TYR A 372 -15.87 8.11 -0.40
CA TYR A 372 -15.61 7.81 1.01
C TYR A 372 -16.21 6.48 1.47
N VAL A 373 -17.35 6.01 0.90
CA VAL A 373 -17.96 4.74 1.34
C VAL A 373 -17.09 3.54 0.95
N PRO A 374 -16.61 3.39 -0.30
CA PRO A 374 -15.64 2.35 -0.63
C PRO A 374 -14.31 2.48 0.14
N PHE A 375 -13.85 3.71 0.40
CA PHE A 375 -12.68 3.97 1.21
C PHE A 375 -12.84 3.41 2.65
N LEU A 376 -13.94 3.74 3.34
CA LEU A 376 -14.22 3.24 4.69
C LEU A 376 -14.52 1.73 4.70
N ALA A 377 -15.23 1.21 3.70
CA ALA A 377 -15.49 -0.22 3.55
C ALA A 377 -14.18 -1.01 3.38
N THR A 378 -13.21 -0.45 2.64
CA THR A 378 -11.88 -1.05 2.52
C THR A 378 -11.16 -1.07 3.87
N ILE A 379 -11.16 0.05 4.61
CA ILE A 379 -10.51 0.13 5.93
C ILE A 379 -11.14 -0.87 6.89
N GLY A 380 -12.46 -0.83 7.05
CA GLY A 380 -13.18 -1.73 7.96
C GLY A 380 -13.02 -3.20 7.57
N GLY A 381 -13.09 -3.49 6.27
CA GLY A 381 -12.88 -4.84 5.74
C GLY A 381 -11.47 -5.38 6.01
N ILE A 382 -10.43 -4.54 5.85
CA ILE A 382 -9.05 -4.94 6.13
C ILE A 382 -8.84 -5.22 7.63
N ILE A 383 -9.36 -4.36 8.49
CA ILE A 383 -9.21 -4.51 9.94
C ILE A 383 -9.97 -5.74 10.46
N ALA A 384 -11.16 -6.04 9.90
CA ALA A 384 -12.01 -7.13 10.37
C ALA A 384 -11.68 -8.50 9.77
N PHE A 385 -11.34 -8.53 8.47
CA PHE A 385 -11.22 -9.78 7.69
C PHE A 385 -9.87 -9.96 7.00
N GLY A 386 -8.92 -9.05 7.23
CA GLY A 386 -7.60 -9.06 6.61
C GLY A 386 -7.53 -8.39 5.23
N MET A 387 -6.31 -8.27 4.72
CA MET A 387 -5.97 -7.40 3.58
C MET A 387 -6.73 -7.77 2.30
N LEU A 388 -6.70 -9.05 1.90
CA LEU A 388 -7.29 -9.49 0.63
C LEU A 388 -8.81 -9.34 0.63
N ALA A 389 -9.47 -9.79 1.71
CA ALA A 389 -10.92 -9.66 1.87
C ALA A 389 -11.35 -8.19 1.90
N GLY A 390 -10.62 -7.33 2.62
CA GLY A 390 -10.91 -5.91 2.70
C GLY A 390 -10.79 -5.18 1.37
N ILE A 391 -9.77 -5.50 0.56
CA ILE A 391 -9.66 -4.97 -0.81
C ILE A 391 -10.85 -5.45 -1.66
N GLY A 392 -11.22 -6.73 -1.55
CA GLY A 392 -12.38 -7.29 -2.24
C GLY A 392 -13.70 -6.58 -1.89
N ILE A 393 -13.93 -6.33 -0.59
CA ILE A 393 -15.09 -5.56 -0.09
C ILE A 393 -15.08 -4.14 -0.65
N GLY A 394 -13.93 -3.48 -0.64
CA GLY A 394 -13.77 -2.14 -1.19
C GLY A 394 -14.06 -2.08 -2.69
N LEU A 395 -13.55 -3.04 -3.47
CA LEU A 395 -13.82 -3.15 -4.90
C LEU A 395 -15.31 -3.40 -5.18
N ALA A 396 -15.93 -4.34 -4.47
CA ALA A 396 -17.36 -4.64 -4.61
C ALA A 396 -18.21 -3.41 -4.29
N THR A 397 -17.88 -2.69 -3.22
CA THR A 397 -18.56 -1.46 -2.83
C THR A 397 -18.38 -0.37 -3.89
N GLN A 398 -17.19 -0.19 -4.43
CA GLN A 398 -16.92 0.78 -5.49
C GLN A 398 -17.66 0.43 -6.78
N MET A 399 -17.72 -0.85 -7.16
CA MET A 399 -18.49 -1.32 -8.30
C MET A 399 -19.98 -1.06 -8.11
N ALA A 400 -20.54 -1.37 -6.94
CA ALA A 400 -21.95 -1.11 -6.62
C ALA A 400 -22.28 0.39 -6.77
N PHE A 401 -21.44 1.28 -6.22
CA PHE A 401 -21.61 2.74 -6.37
C PHE A 401 -21.49 3.20 -7.83
N SER A 402 -20.55 2.65 -8.58
CA SER A 402 -20.36 2.99 -10.00
C SER A 402 -21.58 2.59 -10.83
N LEU A 403 -22.09 1.37 -10.62
CA LEU A 403 -23.30 0.87 -11.29
C LEU A 403 -24.52 1.71 -10.90
N TRP A 404 -24.70 1.99 -9.60
CA TRP A 404 -25.83 2.80 -9.12
C TRP A 404 -25.83 4.22 -9.68
N ARG A 405 -24.64 4.85 -9.76
CA ARG A 405 -24.50 6.19 -10.33
C ARG A 405 -24.74 6.21 -11.83
N SER A 406 -24.24 5.21 -12.56
CA SER A 406 -24.50 5.04 -13.99
C SER A 406 -25.99 4.90 -14.25
N HIS A 407 -26.68 4.10 -13.41
CA HIS A 407 -28.12 3.87 -13.53
C HIS A 407 -28.96 5.16 -13.39
N ARG A 408 -28.59 6.07 -12.47
CA ARG A 408 -29.36 7.31 -12.21
C ARG A 408 -29.20 8.39 -13.27
N HIS A 409 -28.12 8.40 -14.04
CA HIS A 409 -27.80 9.48 -15.00
C HIS A 409 -28.06 9.08 -16.45
N SER A 410 -28.44 7.85 -16.71
CA SER A 410 -28.61 7.33 -18.07
C SER A 410 -29.90 7.80 -18.73
N LEU A 411 -30.93 8.12 -17.94
CA LEU A 411 -32.26 8.52 -18.39
C LEU A 411 -32.67 9.82 -17.71
N GLN A 412 -33.11 10.79 -18.49
CA GLN A 412 -33.65 12.06 -18.00
C GLN A 412 -34.90 12.43 -18.77
N LEU A 413 -35.93 12.83 -18.03
CA LEU A 413 -37.16 13.40 -18.62
C LEU A 413 -37.18 14.90 -18.31
N ALA A 414 -37.01 15.71 -19.34
CA ALA A 414 -37.08 17.17 -19.23
C ALA A 414 -38.43 17.63 -19.79
N ARG A 415 -39.00 18.68 -19.19
CA ARG A 415 -40.23 19.33 -19.68
C ARG A 415 -39.89 20.71 -20.25
N TYR A 416 -40.35 20.95 -21.48
CA TYR A 416 -40.23 22.25 -22.14
C TYR A 416 -41.64 22.65 -22.65
N ASP A 417 -42.31 23.55 -21.93
CA ASP A 417 -43.71 23.94 -22.17
C ASP A 417 -44.64 22.73 -22.32
N ASP A 418 -45.13 22.43 -23.52
CA ASP A 418 -46.00 21.29 -23.84
C ASP A 418 -45.25 20.05 -24.36
N HIS A 419 -43.93 20.10 -24.39
CA HIS A 419 -43.09 19.02 -24.90
C HIS A 419 -42.34 18.34 -23.77
N TYR A 420 -42.26 17.01 -23.83
CA TYR A 420 -41.45 16.17 -22.96
C TYR A 420 -40.27 15.60 -23.75
N VAL A 421 -39.06 15.80 -23.27
CA VAL A 421 -37.85 15.28 -23.89
C VAL A 421 -37.29 14.15 -23.03
N LEU A 422 -37.37 12.92 -23.54
CA LEU A 422 -36.72 11.76 -22.93
C LEU A 422 -35.29 11.66 -23.49
N ARG A 423 -34.30 12.04 -22.68
CA ARG A 423 -32.90 11.97 -23.05
C ARG A 423 -32.28 10.65 -22.61
N ILE A 424 -31.74 9.90 -23.55
CA ILE A 424 -30.98 8.67 -23.34
C ILE A 424 -29.49 9.02 -23.55
N GLN A 425 -28.75 9.19 -22.45
CA GLN A 425 -27.39 9.70 -22.51
C GLN A 425 -26.30 8.62 -22.56
N GLN A 426 -26.65 7.36 -22.26
CA GLN A 426 -25.72 6.23 -22.19
C GLN A 426 -26.39 4.94 -22.66
N ASN A 427 -25.59 3.87 -22.80
CA ASN A 427 -26.08 2.53 -23.08
C ASN A 427 -27.06 2.08 -21.99
N LEU A 428 -28.24 1.63 -22.39
CA LEU A 428 -29.27 1.14 -21.47
C LEU A 428 -29.22 -0.39 -21.42
N THR A 429 -29.30 -0.94 -20.21
CA THR A 429 -29.43 -2.37 -19.91
C THR A 429 -30.79 -2.64 -19.24
N PHE A 430 -31.20 -3.90 -19.15
CA PHE A 430 -32.46 -4.31 -18.49
C PHE A 430 -32.61 -3.72 -17.06
N MET A 431 -31.54 -3.41 -16.36
CA MET A 431 -31.56 -2.78 -15.03
C MET A 431 -32.20 -1.38 -15.03
N HIS A 432 -32.26 -0.72 -16.20
CA HIS A 432 -32.87 0.62 -16.34
C HIS A 432 -34.41 0.57 -16.54
N ASN A 433 -34.98 -0.62 -16.79
CA ASN A 433 -36.42 -0.76 -17.04
C ASN A 433 -37.33 -0.18 -15.94
N PRO A 434 -37.07 -0.41 -14.62
CA PRO A 434 -37.92 0.18 -13.59
C PRO A 434 -37.89 1.71 -13.58
N HIS A 435 -36.72 2.29 -13.84
CA HIS A 435 -36.59 3.76 -13.92
C HIS A 435 -37.20 4.32 -15.18
N LEU A 436 -37.02 3.65 -16.33
CA LEU A 436 -37.65 4.01 -17.60
C LEU A 436 -39.17 4.01 -17.49
N LEU A 437 -39.78 2.93 -16.98
CA LEU A 437 -41.21 2.82 -16.76
C LEU A 437 -41.73 3.94 -15.83
N ALA A 438 -40.99 4.24 -14.75
CA ALA A 438 -41.37 5.32 -13.84
C ALA A 438 -41.31 6.72 -14.50
N LEU A 439 -40.40 6.95 -15.46
CA LEU A 439 -40.34 8.19 -16.23
C LEU A 439 -41.45 8.26 -17.28
N LEU A 440 -41.70 7.18 -18.01
CA LEU A 440 -42.78 7.11 -19.02
C LEU A 440 -44.17 7.27 -18.38
N ALA A 441 -44.38 6.77 -17.16
CA ALA A 441 -45.60 6.95 -16.40
C ALA A 441 -45.90 8.41 -15.99
N LYS A 442 -44.83 9.26 -15.90
CA LYS A 442 -44.96 10.69 -15.56
C LYS A 442 -45.42 11.56 -16.76
N ILE A 443 -45.42 11.01 -17.95
CA ILE A 443 -45.82 11.74 -19.17
C ILE A 443 -47.37 11.85 -19.22
N PRO A 444 -47.90 13.06 -19.20
CA PRO A 444 -49.35 13.26 -19.22
C PRO A 444 -49.95 12.92 -20.61
N GLU A 445 -51.27 12.70 -20.62
CA GLU A 445 -52.00 12.52 -21.87
C GLU A 445 -51.98 13.81 -22.72
N LYS A 446 -52.12 13.64 -24.03
CA LYS A 446 -52.16 14.72 -25.04
C LYS A 446 -50.88 15.56 -25.09
N SER A 447 -49.74 15.01 -24.70
CA SER A 447 -48.41 15.65 -24.76
C SER A 447 -47.62 15.27 -26.00
N VAL A 448 -46.58 16.05 -26.32
CA VAL A 448 -45.59 15.72 -27.36
C VAL A 448 -44.33 15.20 -26.67
N VAL A 449 -43.85 14.02 -27.09
CA VAL A 449 -42.63 13.40 -26.55
C VAL A 449 -41.58 13.31 -27.63
N ILE A 450 -40.40 13.81 -27.31
CA ILE A 450 -39.23 13.74 -28.15
C ILE A 450 -38.20 12.78 -27.47
N VAL A 451 -37.72 11.76 -28.19
CA VAL A 451 -36.70 10.87 -27.69
C VAL A 451 -35.36 11.25 -28.29
N GLU A 452 -34.47 11.78 -27.46
CA GLU A 452 -33.09 12.11 -27.84
C GLU A 452 -32.14 10.96 -27.50
N HIS A 453 -31.40 10.42 -28.49
CA HIS A 453 -30.52 9.27 -28.32
C HIS A 453 -29.14 9.43 -29.00
N ASP A 454 -28.59 10.63 -29.05
CA ASP A 454 -27.42 10.99 -29.84
C ASP A 454 -26.10 10.22 -29.46
N SER A 455 -26.10 9.52 -28.32
CA SER A 455 -24.87 8.85 -27.80
C SER A 455 -25.07 7.37 -27.47
N VAL A 456 -26.16 6.75 -27.92
CA VAL A 456 -26.48 5.35 -27.56
C VAL A 456 -25.79 4.39 -28.52
N GLY A 457 -24.73 3.71 -28.07
CA GLY A 457 -24.06 2.64 -28.83
C GLY A 457 -24.71 1.26 -28.69
N TYR A 458 -25.43 1.02 -27.59
CA TYR A 458 -26.11 -0.23 -27.29
C TYR A 458 -27.40 0.00 -26.52
N LEU A 459 -28.47 -0.62 -26.97
CA LEU A 459 -29.79 -0.66 -26.32
C LEU A 459 -30.16 -2.12 -26.11
N ASP A 460 -30.37 -2.49 -24.83
CA ASP A 460 -30.77 -3.83 -24.44
C ASP A 460 -32.16 -4.20 -25.08
N PRO A 461 -32.34 -5.43 -25.56
CA PRO A 461 -33.60 -5.87 -26.11
C PRO A 461 -34.81 -5.66 -25.20
N ASP A 462 -34.65 -5.87 -23.88
CA ASP A 462 -35.73 -5.68 -22.90
C ASP A 462 -36.10 -4.19 -22.74
N VAL A 463 -35.11 -3.28 -22.79
CA VAL A 463 -35.35 -1.83 -22.77
C VAL A 463 -36.07 -1.39 -24.06
N ARG A 464 -35.64 -1.94 -25.20
CA ARG A 464 -36.27 -1.69 -26.49
C ARG A 464 -37.73 -2.11 -26.47
N ALA A 465 -38.03 -3.31 -25.95
CA ALA A 465 -39.40 -3.79 -25.82
C ALA A 465 -40.30 -2.83 -25.00
N VAL A 466 -39.78 -2.29 -23.89
CA VAL A 466 -40.53 -1.29 -23.09
C VAL A 466 -40.78 0.00 -23.86
N LEU A 467 -39.80 0.46 -24.63
CA LEU A 467 -39.97 1.67 -25.46
C LEU A 467 -40.91 1.44 -26.61
N ASP A 468 -40.85 0.28 -27.28
CA ASP A 468 -41.73 -0.09 -28.38
C ASP A 468 -43.19 -0.23 -27.89
N ASP A 469 -43.43 -0.89 -26.73
CA ASP A 469 -44.72 -0.97 -26.08
C ASP A 469 -45.33 0.42 -25.74
N PHE A 470 -44.45 1.31 -25.22
CA PHE A 470 -44.85 2.70 -24.99
C PHE A 470 -45.22 3.40 -26.29
N ALA A 471 -44.51 3.19 -27.38
CA ALA A 471 -44.77 3.79 -28.68
C ALA A 471 -46.10 3.30 -29.29
N GLU A 472 -46.40 2.00 -29.16
CA GLU A 472 -47.67 1.41 -29.62
C GLU A 472 -48.89 1.95 -28.86
N ASN A 473 -48.75 2.18 -27.55
CA ASN A 473 -49.79 2.67 -26.66
C ASN A 473 -49.94 4.21 -26.63
N ALA A 474 -48.92 4.96 -27.08
CA ALA A 474 -48.88 6.42 -27.08
C ALA A 474 -50.08 7.08 -27.81
N PRO A 475 -50.52 6.61 -29.02
CA PRO A 475 -51.68 7.20 -29.72
C PRO A 475 -52.97 7.09 -28.94
N GLN A 476 -53.21 6.00 -28.19
CA GLN A 476 -54.40 5.80 -27.38
C GLN A 476 -54.51 6.82 -26.23
N ARG A 477 -53.36 7.32 -25.75
CA ARG A 477 -53.25 8.37 -24.74
C ARG A 477 -53.17 9.78 -25.33
N GLY A 478 -53.30 9.92 -26.66
CA GLY A 478 -53.17 11.18 -27.37
C GLY A 478 -51.75 11.75 -27.38
N ILE A 479 -50.75 10.95 -27.09
CA ILE A 479 -49.34 11.35 -27.06
C ILE A 479 -48.79 11.29 -28.49
N ARG A 480 -48.13 12.38 -28.93
CA ARG A 480 -47.41 12.44 -30.21
C ARG A 480 -45.95 12.21 -30.00
N LEU A 481 -45.39 11.17 -30.65
CA LEU A 481 -43.97 10.84 -30.61
C LEU A 481 -43.26 11.48 -31.79
N ASN A 482 -42.23 12.29 -31.52
CA ASN A 482 -41.27 12.81 -32.51
C ASN A 482 -39.92 12.12 -32.37
N GLN A 483 -39.24 11.81 -33.49
CA GLN A 483 -37.98 11.08 -33.59
C GLN A 483 -38.07 9.59 -33.14
N TRP A 484 -39.08 8.90 -33.63
CA TRP A 484 -39.24 7.46 -33.51
C TRP A 484 -39.37 6.82 -34.92
N PRO A 485 -38.77 5.68 -35.24
CA PRO A 485 -38.10 4.68 -34.38
C PRO A 485 -36.65 4.90 -34.17
N LEU A 486 -36.11 4.33 -33.07
CA LEU A 486 -34.67 4.22 -32.82
C LEU A 486 -34.03 3.45 -33.98
N ALA A 487 -33.21 4.12 -34.80
CA ALA A 487 -32.54 3.47 -35.93
C ALA A 487 -31.71 2.29 -35.43
N SER A 488 -31.98 1.09 -35.97
CA SER A 488 -31.14 -0.09 -35.79
C SER A 488 -29.79 0.14 -36.47
N ARG A 489 -28.71 0.30 -35.71
CA ARG A 489 -27.36 0.06 -36.19
C ARG A 489 -26.85 -1.27 -35.73
#